data_a3b8103967f8a8ddbcc80b8b00a8fc23
#
_entry.id   a3b8103967f8a8ddbcc80b8b00a8fc23
#
_cell.length_a   1.000
_cell.length_b   1.000
_cell.length_c   1.000
_cell.angle_alpha   90.00
_cell.angle_beta   90.00
_cell.angle_gamma   90.00
#
_symmetry.space_group_name_H-M   'P 1'
#
loop_
_entity.id
_entity.type
_entity.pdbx_description
1 polymer ?
#
loop_
_entity_poly.entity_id
_entity_poly.type
_entity_poly.pdbx_seq_one_letter_code
_entity_poly.pdbx_strand_id
1 'polypeptide(L)'
;YDFDAEKALILDVVMRALEESRNLPIYVRAQQARQLSPTEYQAEKAQITTSEFYTPHMAIGAGKVYLQDRTPRNERGEIIGVQAGTYQAYNTTLNVEGTPIAYWPFSRGDFSRDRMAFRSAKFGYESDFGAVVETRWYMFNLLGLEQPEGYDATLKMDYFTKRGPATGIDLDYETENYFGLLRTYYLKDSGEDDLGGDRGGEPDRSDRGRVLWRHRQYLPKGWELSLEA
;
A
#
# COMPACT_ATOMS: atom_id res chain seq x y z
N TYR A 1 24.67 15.10 18.83
CA TYR A 1 23.49 15.31 19.66
C TYR A 1 23.63 16.63 20.41
N ASP A 2 22.61 17.45 20.38
CA ASP A 2 22.51 18.70 21.16
C ASP A 2 21.58 18.40 22.34
N PHE A 3 22.12 18.30 23.54
CA PHE A 3 21.39 17.93 24.75
C PHE A 3 20.47 19.04 25.24
N ASP A 4 20.85 20.31 25.03
CA ASP A 4 20.08 21.46 25.47
C ASP A 4 18.86 21.69 24.58
N ALA A 5 18.97 21.40 23.29
CA ALA A 5 17.90 21.53 22.31
C ALA A 5 17.13 20.21 22.06
N GLU A 6 17.52 19.11 22.70
CA GLU A 6 16.98 17.74 22.47
C GLU A 6 16.91 17.35 21.00
N LYS A 7 17.96 17.70 20.23
CA LYS A 7 18.07 17.49 18.80
C LYS A 7 19.19 16.51 18.47
N ALA A 8 18.92 15.65 17.50
CA ALA A 8 19.91 14.72 16.99
C ALA A 8 19.96 14.78 15.46
N LEU A 9 21.15 14.55 14.93
CA LEU A 9 21.39 14.31 13.51
C LEU A 9 22.15 12.98 13.40
N ILE A 10 21.61 12.07 12.61
CA ILE A 10 22.20 10.76 12.34
C ILE A 10 22.32 10.61 10.82
N LEU A 11 23.46 10.19 10.33
CA LEU A 11 23.71 9.90 8.93
C LEU A 11 23.70 8.38 8.72
N ASP A 12 23.32 7.95 7.51
CA ASP A 12 23.31 6.55 7.09
C ASP A 12 22.58 5.63 8.08
N VAL A 13 21.35 6.00 8.39
CA VAL A 13 20.52 5.30 9.38
C VAL A 13 20.03 3.97 8.81
N VAL A 14 20.20 2.92 9.59
CA VAL A 14 19.53 1.63 9.36
C VAL A 14 18.84 1.20 10.65
N MET A 15 17.52 1.13 10.59
CA MET A 15 16.68 0.63 11.69
C MET A 15 16.04 -0.67 11.28
N ARG A 16 15.94 -1.61 12.21
CA ARG A 16 15.21 -2.85 12.05
C ARG A 16 14.05 -2.88 13.04
N ALA A 17 12.87 -3.14 12.55
CA ALA A 17 11.68 -3.41 13.33
C ALA A 17 11.13 -4.79 12.96
N LEU A 18 10.32 -5.37 13.82
CA LEU A 18 9.59 -6.60 13.56
C LEU A 18 8.10 -6.27 13.54
N GLU A 19 7.44 -6.60 12.44
CA GLU A 19 5.98 -6.56 12.37
C GLU A 19 5.45 -7.84 12.98
N GLU A 20 4.86 -7.74 14.19
CA GLU A 20 4.51 -8.89 15.04
C GLU A 20 3.42 -9.77 14.43
N SER A 21 2.43 -9.17 13.75
CA SER A 21 1.28 -9.91 13.20
C SER A 21 1.67 -10.92 12.13
N ARG A 22 2.76 -10.65 11.40
CA ARG A 22 3.28 -11.51 10.30
C ARG A 22 4.67 -12.06 10.55
N ASN A 23 5.28 -11.70 11.67
CA ASN A 23 6.68 -12.03 11.99
C ASN A 23 7.65 -11.61 10.85
N LEU A 24 7.41 -10.45 10.25
CA LEU A 24 8.21 -9.93 9.14
C LEU A 24 9.18 -8.86 9.62
N PRO A 25 10.48 -8.97 9.30
CA PRO A 25 11.42 -7.89 9.57
C PRO A 25 11.15 -6.72 8.62
N ILE A 26 11.11 -5.52 9.18
CA ILE A 26 11.03 -4.26 8.44
C ILE A 26 12.35 -3.52 8.63
N TYR A 27 12.96 -3.11 7.53
CA TYR A 27 14.16 -2.29 7.51
C TYR A 27 13.79 -0.89 7.04
N VAL A 28 14.10 0.10 7.85
CA VAL A 28 14.01 1.51 7.49
C VAL A 28 15.43 2.03 7.33
N ARG A 29 15.73 2.55 6.15
CA ARG A 29 17.02 3.15 5.82
C ARG A 29 16.81 4.61 5.46
N ALA A 30 17.70 5.49 5.87
CA ALA A 30 17.67 6.88 5.46
C ALA A 30 19.10 7.42 5.36
N GLN A 31 19.37 8.26 4.35
CA GLN A 31 20.65 8.92 4.24
C GLN A 31 20.89 9.87 5.41
N GLN A 32 19.82 10.48 5.90
CA GLN A 32 19.87 11.39 7.04
C GLN A 32 18.57 11.30 7.84
N ALA A 33 18.69 11.24 9.16
CA ALA A 33 17.58 11.41 10.07
C ALA A 33 17.88 12.53 11.08
N ARG A 34 16.90 13.37 11.33
CA ARG A 34 16.96 14.46 12.30
C ARG A 34 15.82 14.31 13.29
N GLN A 35 16.15 14.45 14.55
CA GLN A 35 15.15 14.73 15.59
C GLN A 35 14.97 16.25 15.67
N LEU A 36 13.78 16.73 15.42
CA LEU A 36 13.42 18.15 15.43
C LEU A 36 12.92 18.62 16.80
N SER A 37 12.26 17.70 17.50
CA SER A 37 11.79 17.83 18.88
C SER A 37 11.69 16.42 19.51
N PRO A 38 11.36 16.27 20.79
CA PRO A 38 11.19 14.96 21.42
C PRO A 38 10.22 14.03 20.71
N THR A 39 9.26 14.57 19.95
CA THR A 39 8.21 13.82 19.27
C THR A 39 8.21 13.99 17.75
N GLU A 40 9.11 14.79 17.20
CA GLU A 40 9.13 15.07 15.77
C GLU A 40 10.45 14.67 15.13
N TYR A 41 10.34 13.93 14.04
CA TYR A 41 11.49 13.41 13.30
C TYR A 41 11.34 13.73 11.82
N GLN A 42 12.48 13.94 11.17
CA GLN A 42 12.58 14.11 9.73
C GLN A 42 13.60 13.11 9.19
N ALA A 43 13.27 12.46 8.09
CA ALA A 43 14.22 11.62 7.35
C ALA A 43 14.30 12.08 5.89
N GLU A 44 15.51 12.01 5.33
CA GLU A 44 15.76 12.34 3.91
C GLU A 44 16.29 11.11 3.19
N LYS A 45 15.83 10.93 1.94
CA LYS A 45 16.10 9.74 1.12
C LYS A 45 15.83 8.46 1.90
N ALA A 46 14.65 8.43 2.49
CA ALA A 46 14.19 7.30 3.29
C ALA A 46 13.73 6.15 2.39
N GLN A 47 13.91 4.93 2.88
CA GLN A 47 13.47 3.71 2.23
C GLN A 47 12.98 2.71 3.27
N ILE A 48 11.82 2.11 3.02
CA ILE A 48 11.27 1.03 3.84
C ILE A 48 11.15 -0.24 3.01
N THR A 49 11.61 -1.36 3.57
CA THR A 49 11.63 -2.66 2.88
C THR A 49 11.58 -3.81 3.89
N THR A 50 11.16 -4.98 3.43
CA THR A 50 11.28 -6.23 4.19
C THR A 50 12.56 -7.01 3.85
N SER A 51 13.37 -6.50 2.93
CA SER A 51 14.63 -7.12 2.48
C SER A 51 15.81 -6.61 3.30
N GLU A 52 16.65 -7.53 3.76
CA GLU A 52 17.92 -7.19 4.43
C GLU A 52 19.03 -6.72 3.45
N PHE A 53 18.89 -7.05 2.17
CA PHE A 53 19.90 -6.70 1.15
C PHE A 53 20.02 -5.19 0.95
N TYR A 54 21.22 -4.73 0.61
CA TYR A 54 21.50 -3.32 0.36
C TYR A 54 20.65 -2.78 -0.80
N THR A 55 20.53 -3.54 -1.88
CA THR A 55 19.55 -3.29 -2.94
C THR A 55 18.39 -4.25 -2.76
N PRO A 56 17.29 -3.80 -2.17
CA PRO A 56 16.15 -4.66 -1.94
C PRO A 56 15.41 -4.97 -3.23
N HIS A 57 14.84 -6.17 -3.33
CA HIS A 57 13.96 -6.51 -4.45
C HIS A 57 12.77 -5.57 -4.54
N MET A 58 12.27 -5.13 -3.39
CA MET A 58 11.19 -4.15 -3.29
C MET A 58 11.41 -3.19 -2.15
N ALA A 59 11.11 -1.92 -2.39
CA ALA A 59 11.11 -0.90 -1.36
C ALA A 59 10.13 0.24 -1.68
N ILE A 60 9.59 0.84 -0.64
CA ILE A 60 8.94 2.14 -0.74
C ILE A 60 9.98 3.19 -0.37
N GLY A 61 10.30 4.06 -1.32
CA GLY A 61 11.21 5.17 -1.14
C GLY A 61 10.46 6.47 -0.90
N ALA A 62 11.12 7.42 -0.24
CA ALA A 62 10.62 8.78 -0.11
C ALA A 62 11.79 9.76 -0.09
N GLY A 63 11.65 10.88 -0.81
CA GLY A 63 12.66 11.95 -0.81
C GLY A 63 12.78 12.60 0.56
N LYS A 64 11.65 12.82 1.23
CA LYS A 64 11.58 13.38 2.58
C LYS A 64 10.38 12.81 3.34
N VAL A 65 10.60 12.49 4.61
CA VAL A 65 9.56 11.98 5.53
C VAL A 65 9.59 12.81 6.81
N TYR A 66 8.42 13.23 7.26
CA TYR A 66 8.19 13.78 8.59
C TYR A 66 7.39 12.78 9.40
N LEU A 67 7.82 12.54 10.61
CA LEU A 67 7.17 11.64 11.57
C LEU A 67 6.83 12.45 12.81
N GLN A 68 5.61 12.28 13.31
CA GLN A 68 5.18 12.81 14.60
C GLN A 68 4.78 11.64 15.50
N ASP A 69 5.57 11.41 16.55
CA ASP A 69 5.29 10.43 17.59
C ASP A 69 4.21 10.98 18.52
N ARG A 70 3.12 10.24 18.69
CA ARG A 70 2.01 10.53 19.61
C ARG A 70 1.82 9.39 20.62
N THR A 71 2.82 8.53 20.73
CA THR A 71 2.78 7.38 21.62
C THR A 71 2.62 7.86 23.07
N PRO A 72 1.58 7.41 23.79
CA PRO A 72 1.39 7.79 25.18
C PRO A 72 2.57 7.29 26.03
N ARG A 73 3.12 8.19 26.86
CA ARG A 73 4.23 7.89 27.77
C ARG A 73 3.87 8.32 29.19
N ASN A 74 4.34 7.56 30.18
CA ASN A 74 4.23 7.97 31.58
C ASN A 74 5.28 9.06 31.93
N GLU A 75 5.23 9.57 33.16
CA GLU A 75 6.19 10.58 33.66
C GLU A 75 7.66 10.13 33.61
N ARG A 76 7.92 8.82 33.53
CA ARG A 76 9.26 8.23 33.41
C ARG A 76 9.68 8.02 31.95
N GLY A 77 8.84 8.42 30.96
CA GLY A 77 9.09 8.26 29.55
C GLY A 77 8.83 6.85 29.01
N GLU A 78 8.31 5.93 29.83
CA GLU A 78 7.97 4.57 29.40
C GLU A 78 6.66 4.57 28.59
N ILE A 79 6.61 3.78 27.53
CA ILE A 79 5.42 3.68 26.67
C ILE A 79 4.29 3.03 27.45
N ILE A 80 3.15 3.71 27.52
CA ILE A 80 1.90 3.21 28.10
C ILE A 80 0.84 3.13 26.99
N GLY A 81 0.55 1.91 26.52
CA GLY A 81 -0.45 1.68 25.47
C GLY A 81 0.15 1.43 24.09
N VAL A 82 -0.64 1.65 23.06
CA VAL A 82 -0.27 1.38 21.66
C VAL A 82 0.60 2.52 21.12
N GLN A 83 1.63 2.16 20.36
CA GLN A 83 2.43 3.14 19.61
C GLN A 83 1.53 3.90 18.63
N ALA A 84 1.60 5.21 18.68
CA ALA A 84 0.75 6.08 17.89
C ALA A 84 1.57 7.19 17.24
N GLY A 85 1.17 7.61 16.05
CA GLY A 85 1.80 8.72 15.38
C GLY A 85 1.37 8.87 13.94
N THR A 86 1.78 9.97 13.34
CA THR A 86 1.47 10.28 11.93
C THR A 86 2.74 10.45 11.12
N TYR A 87 2.64 10.18 9.82
CA TYR A 87 3.71 10.49 8.88
C TYR A 87 3.20 11.31 7.69
N GLN A 88 4.10 12.10 7.14
CA GLN A 88 3.94 12.78 5.86
C GLN A 88 5.20 12.50 5.03
N ALA A 89 5.02 11.97 3.83
CA ALA A 89 6.11 11.65 2.93
C ALA A 89 5.95 12.35 1.58
N TYR A 90 7.04 12.85 1.06
CA TYR A 90 7.12 13.59 -0.19
C TYR A 90 8.02 12.85 -1.18
N ASN A 91 7.68 12.94 -2.46
CA ASN A 91 8.37 12.24 -3.54
C ASN A 91 8.50 10.75 -3.25
N THR A 92 7.35 10.13 -2.99
CA THR A 92 7.26 8.71 -2.67
C THR A 92 7.37 7.87 -3.94
N THR A 93 8.11 6.78 -3.88
CA THR A 93 8.31 5.85 -5.00
C THR A 93 8.10 4.42 -4.57
N LEU A 94 7.61 3.59 -5.47
CA LEU A 94 7.75 2.14 -5.36
C LEU A 94 8.95 1.72 -6.20
N ASN A 95 9.93 1.13 -5.56
CA ASN A 95 11.17 0.72 -6.21
C ASN A 95 11.22 -0.81 -6.30
N VAL A 96 11.62 -1.31 -7.45
CA VAL A 96 11.93 -2.73 -7.70
C VAL A 96 13.38 -2.81 -8.13
N GLU A 97 14.18 -3.58 -7.39
CA GLU A 97 15.63 -3.71 -7.61
C GLU A 97 16.35 -2.36 -7.77
N GLY A 98 15.93 -1.38 -6.96
CA GLY A 98 16.46 -0.02 -6.97
C GLY A 98 15.90 0.90 -8.06
N THR A 99 15.08 0.38 -9.00
CA THR A 99 14.46 1.17 -10.07
C THR A 99 13.06 1.63 -9.63
N PRO A 100 12.75 2.94 -9.68
CA PRO A 100 11.42 3.43 -9.39
C PRO A 100 10.46 3.06 -10.51
N ILE A 101 9.41 2.30 -10.17
CA ILE A 101 8.37 1.84 -11.11
C ILE A 101 7.04 2.58 -10.94
N ALA A 102 6.84 3.25 -9.79
CA ALA A 102 5.71 4.12 -9.54
C ALA A 102 6.14 5.32 -8.70
N TYR A 103 5.44 6.43 -8.88
CA TYR A 103 5.72 7.70 -8.19
C TYR A 103 4.42 8.38 -7.79
N TRP A 104 4.39 8.94 -6.58
CA TRP A 104 3.36 9.89 -6.15
C TRP A 104 3.98 11.00 -5.29
N PRO A 105 3.56 12.24 -5.50
CA PRO A 105 4.25 13.40 -4.94
C PRO A 105 4.12 13.51 -3.42
N PHE A 106 3.03 13.00 -2.87
CA PHE A 106 2.70 13.12 -1.45
C PHE A 106 1.95 11.90 -0.94
N SER A 107 2.32 11.44 0.26
CA SER A 107 1.54 10.47 1.02
C SER A 107 1.52 10.87 2.49
N ARG A 108 0.44 10.52 3.18
CA ARG A 108 0.30 10.71 4.61
C ARG A 108 -0.44 9.53 5.22
N GLY A 109 -0.20 9.26 6.49
CA GLY A 109 -0.89 8.19 7.20
C GLY A 109 -0.66 8.29 8.70
N ASP A 110 -1.34 7.42 9.39
CA ASP A 110 -1.23 7.22 10.83
C ASP A 110 -0.66 5.81 11.06
N PHE A 111 0.47 5.71 11.77
CA PHE A 111 1.09 4.42 12.06
C PHE A 111 0.65 3.81 13.40
N SER A 112 -0.28 4.48 14.11
CA SER A 112 -0.99 3.88 15.25
C SER A 112 -2.04 2.85 14.83
N ARG A 113 -2.38 2.83 13.55
CA ARG A 113 -3.28 1.86 12.96
C ARG A 113 -2.45 0.82 12.22
N ASP A 114 -2.60 -0.41 12.61
CA ASP A 114 -1.79 -1.59 12.29
C ASP A 114 -1.54 -1.91 10.80
N ARG A 115 -1.83 -1.01 9.86
CA ARG A 115 -1.70 -1.32 8.44
C ARG A 115 -1.07 -0.17 7.65
N MET A 116 0.09 -0.44 7.08
CA MET A 116 0.59 0.40 5.98
C MET A 116 -0.39 0.33 4.80
N ALA A 117 -0.47 1.41 4.01
CA ALA A 117 -1.32 1.43 2.81
C ALA A 117 -0.98 0.29 1.82
N PHE A 118 0.27 -0.12 1.77
CA PHE A 118 0.74 -1.24 0.93
C PHE A 118 0.35 -2.59 1.55
N ARG A 119 -0.36 -3.42 0.79
CA ARG A 119 -0.82 -4.74 1.20
C ARG A 119 0.09 -5.86 0.70
N SER A 120 0.38 -5.88 -0.61
CA SER A 120 1.24 -6.90 -1.21
C SER A 120 1.67 -6.52 -2.62
N ALA A 121 2.75 -7.15 -3.10
CA ALA A 121 3.07 -7.22 -4.52
C ALA A 121 3.41 -8.65 -4.91
N LYS A 122 3.13 -8.96 -6.17
CA LYS A 122 3.50 -10.19 -6.85
C LYS A 122 4.24 -9.83 -8.13
N PHE A 123 5.33 -10.52 -8.37
CA PHE A 123 6.11 -10.43 -9.60
C PHE A 123 6.13 -11.78 -10.26
N GLY A 124 6.06 -11.79 -11.56
CA GLY A 124 6.07 -13.02 -12.34
C GLY A 124 6.33 -12.78 -13.81
N TYR A 125 6.34 -13.86 -14.56
CA TYR A 125 6.36 -13.85 -16.01
C TYR A 125 5.34 -14.86 -16.52
N GLU A 126 4.50 -14.40 -17.42
CA GLU A 126 3.48 -15.23 -18.07
C GLU A 126 3.59 -15.03 -19.58
N SER A 127 3.42 -16.12 -20.37
CA SER A 127 3.62 -16.08 -21.83
C SER A 127 2.78 -15.00 -22.50
N ASP A 128 1.52 -14.85 -22.08
CA ASP A 128 0.53 -13.97 -22.70
C ASP A 128 0.56 -12.54 -22.17
N PHE A 129 1.07 -12.35 -20.95
CA PHE A 129 1.15 -11.05 -20.28
C PHE A 129 2.56 -10.46 -20.22
N GLY A 130 3.59 -11.28 -20.47
CA GLY A 130 5.00 -10.90 -20.31
C GLY A 130 5.41 -10.84 -18.84
N ALA A 131 6.27 -9.89 -18.48
CA ALA A 131 6.57 -9.64 -17.08
C ALA A 131 5.33 -9.00 -16.42
N VAL A 132 5.01 -9.50 -15.23
CA VAL A 132 3.81 -9.17 -14.46
C VAL A 132 4.23 -8.51 -13.16
N VAL A 133 3.66 -7.35 -12.89
CA VAL A 133 3.74 -6.66 -11.60
C VAL A 133 2.33 -6.43 -11.11
N GLU A 134 1.94 -7.10 -10.04
CA GLU A 134 0.64 -6.91 -9.41
C GLU A 134 0.81 -6.31 -8.02
N THR A 135 0.14 -5.20 -7.73
CA THR A 135 0.19 -4.57 -6.43
C THR A 135 -1.19 -4.42 -5.81
N ARG A 136 -1.26 -4.57 -4.50
CA ARG A 136 -2.49 -4.46 -3.70
C ARG A 136 -2.27 -3.44 -2.60
N TRP A 137 -3.28 -2.60 -2.41
CA TRP A 137 -3.22 -1.47 -1.48
C TRP A 137 -4.48 -1.44 -0.63
N TYR A 138 -4.34 -1.23 0.67
CA TYR A 138 -5.47 -0.92 1.54
C TYR A 138 -6.02 0.46 1.19
N MET A 139 -7.19 0.51 0.55
CA MET A 139 -7.70 1.73 -0.06
C MET A 139 -7.95 2.84 0.97
N PHE A 140 -8.54 2.53 2.12
CA PHE A 140 -8.78 3.50 3.17
C PHE A 140 -7.47 4.11 3.70
N ASN A 141 -6.46 3.27 3.95
CA ASN A 141 -5.14 3.72 4.39
C ASN A 141 -4.42 4.55 3.32
N LEU A 142 -4.53 4.17 2.04
CA LEU A 142 -3.94 4.92 0.93
C LEU A 142 -4.53 6.33 0.82
N LEU A 143 -5.84 6.46 1.07
CA LEU A 143 -6.54 7.75 1.05
C LEU A 143 -6.41 8.53 2.37
N GLY A 144 -5.77 7.96 3.39
CA GLY A 144 -5.68 8.56 4.73
C GLY A 144 -7.03 8.63 5.44
N LEU A 145 -7.96 7.74 5.09
CA LEU A 145 -9.29 7.65 5.67
C LEU A 145 -9.34 6.56 6.75
N GLU A 146 -10.25 6.73 7.67
CA GLU A 146 -10.58 5.71 8.65
C GLU A 146 -11.38 4.58 7.97
N GLN A 147 -10.94 3.33 8.18
CA GLN A 147 -11.68 2.18 7.64
C GLN A 147 -12.97 2.02 8.46
N PRO A 148 -14.15 2.11 7.83
CA PRO A 148 -15.41 1.85 8.53
C PRO A 148 -15.48 0.38 9.00
N GLU A 149 -16.14 0.16 10.13
CA GLU A 149 -16.36 -1.19 10.64
C GLU A 149 -17.17 -2.01 9.63
N GLY A 150 -16.76 -3.25 9.40
CA GLY A 150 -17.39 -4.14 8.44
C GLY A 150 -17.07 -3.87 6.97
N TYR A 151 -16.12 -2.98 6.64
CA TYR A 151 -15.71 -2.72 5.27
C TYR A 151 -14.22 -3.02 5.07
N ASP A 152 -13.88 -3.77 4.01
CA ASP A 152 -12.51 -3.96 3.54
C ASP A 152 -12.45 -3.59 2.07
N ALA A 153 -11.59 -2.62 1.72
CA ALA A 153 -11.41 -2.18 0.34
C ALA A 153 -9.95 -2.28 -0.08
N THR A 154 -9.71 -2.99 -1.17
CA THR A 154 -8.39 -3.18 -1.77
C THR A 154 -8.35 -2.55 -3.15
N LEU A 155 -7.44 -1.59 -3.36
CA LEU A 155 -7.09 -1.09 -4.68
C LEU A 155 -6.05 -2.02 -5.31
N LYS A 156 -6.27 -2.40 -6.56
CA LYS A 156 -5.35 -3.15 -7.42
C LYS A 156 -4.71 -2.20 -8.41
N MET A 157 -3.40 -2.26 -8.53
CA MET A 157 -2.65 -1.59 -9.59
C MET A 157 -1.67 -2.59 -10.17
N ASP A 158 -1.90 -2.97 -11.41
CA ASP A 158 -1.16 -4.03 -12.08
C ASP A 158 -0.55 -3.50 -13.37
N TYR A 159 0.57 -4.08 -13.77
CA TYR A 159 1.21 -3.79 -15.05
C TYR A 159 1.70 -5.06 -15.71
N PHE A 160 1.36 -5.20 -16.97
CA PHE A 160 1.71 -6.34 -17.83
C PHE A 160 2.51 -5.82 -19.02
N THR A 161 3.75 -6.26 -19.18
CA THR A 161 4.62 -5.70 -20.24
C THR A 161 4.10 -5.92 -21.65
N LYS A 162 3.32 -7.00 -21.87
CA LYS A 162 2.72 -7.30 -23.17
C LYS A 162 1.27 -6.79 -23.33
N ARG A 163 0.61 -6.40 -22.23
CA ARG A 163 -0.81 -6.01 -22.26
C ARG A 163 -1.06 -4.60 -21.82
N GLY A 164 -0.24 -4.05 -20.90
CA GLY A 164 -0.36 -2.69 -20.41
C GLY A 164 -0.82 -2.58 -18.96
N PRO A 165 -1.24 -1.37 -18.53
CA PRO A 165 -1.67 -1.10 -17.17
C PRO A 165 -3.08 -1.61 -16.91
N ALA A 166 -3.30 -2.08 -15.67
CA ALA A 166 -4.61 -2.47 -15.18
C ALA A 166 -4.85 -1.96 -13.77
N THR A 167 -6.11 -1.72 -13.44
CA THR A 167 -6.54 -1.28 -12.11
C THR A 167 -7.88 -1.89 -11.74
N GLY A 168 -8.17 -1.95 -10.45
CA GLY A 168 -9.44 -2.47 -9.97
C GLY A 168 -9.63 -2.23 -8.48
N ILE A 169 -10.85 -2.44 -8.02
CA ILE A 169 -11.21 -2.34 -6.62
C ILE A 169 -11.91 -3.63 -6.21
N ASP A 170 -11.45 -4.22 -5.10
CA ASP A 170 -12.18 -5.25 -4.37
C ASP A 170 -12.71 -4.60 -3.10
N LEU A 171 -14.02 -4.62 -2.92
CA LEU A 171 -14.71 -4.17 -1.73
C LEU A 171 -15.51 -5.33 -1.16
N ASP A 172 -15.27 -5.66 0.09
CA ASP A 172 -16.10 -6.54 0.90
C ASP A 172 -16.76 -5.69 1.98
N TYR A 173 -18.03 -5.91 2.22
CA TYR A 173 -18.75 -5.20 3.27
C TYR A 173 -19.74 -6.12 3.96
N GLU A 174 -19.80 -5.97 5.29
CA GLU A 174 -20.69 -6.73 6.17
C GLU A 174 -21.14 -5.84 7.33
N THR A 175 -22.45 -5.75 7.50
CA THR A 175 -23.11 -5.05 8.60
C THR A 175 -24.17 -5.95 9.20
N GLU A 176 -24.85 -5.50 10.24
CA GLU A 176 -25.93 -6.29 10.88
C GLU A 176 -27.07 -6.66 9.91
N ASN A 177 -27.37 -5.79 8.93
CA ASN A 177 -28.55 -5.96 8.08
C ASN A 177 -28.23 -6.22 6.61
N TYR A 178 -27.01 -6.02 6.17
CA TYR A 178 -26.60 -6.26 4.79
C TYR A 178 -25.14 -6.64 4.68
N PHE A 179 -24.83 -7.41 3.66
CA PHE A 179 -23.47 -7.77 3.29
C PHE A 179 -23.34 -7.95 1.79
N GLY A 180 -22.13 -7.93 1.30
CA GLY A 180 -21.88 -8.12 -0.11
C GLY A 180 -20.44 -7.92 -0.50
N LEU A 181 -20.21 -7.98 -1.80
CA LEU A 181 -18.92 -7.73 -2.41
C LEU A 181 -19.07 -6.98 -3.73
N LEU A 182 -18.08 -6.15 -4.03
CA LEU A 182 -17.89 -5.54 -5.33
C LEU A 182 -16.47 -5.88 -5.80
N ARG A 183 -16.35 -6.41 -7.01
CA ARG A 183 -15.09 -6.70 -7.67
C ARG A 183 -15.07 -5.99 -9.00
N THR A 184 -14.13 -5.08 -9.18
CA THR A 184 -13.93 -4.40 -10.45
C THR A 184 -12.53 -4.69 -10.97
N TYR A 185 -12.39 -4.67 -12.27
CA TYR A 185 -11.10 -4.73 -12.92
C TYR A 185 -11.18 -4.11 -14.30
N TYR A 186 -10.21 -3.29 -14.63
CA TYR A 186 -10.06 -2.62 -15.90
C TYR A 186 -8.62 -2.77 -16.40
N LEU A 187 -8.47 -3.15 -17.63
CA LEU A 187 -7.19 -3.30 -18.34
C LEU A 187 -7.22 -2.41 -19.59
N LYS A 188 -6.23 -1.55 -19.72
CA LYS A 188 -5.94 -0.88 -21.00
C LYS A 188 -5.02 -1.81 -21.79
N ASP A 189 -5.63 -2.67 -22.63
CA ASP A 189 -4.92 -3.69 -23.36
C ASP A 189 -4.27 -3.11 -24.61
N SER A 190 -2.95 -3.15 -24.68
CA SER A 190 -2.14 -2.74 -25.83
C SER A 190 -1.41 -3.93 -26.48
N GLY A 191 -1.75 -5.15 -26.07
CA GLY A 191 -1.13 -6.36 -26.57
C GLY A 191 -1.74 -6.88 -27.85
N GLU A 192 -1.27 -8.04 -28.28
CA GLU A 192 -1.82 -8.80 -29.39
C GLU A 192 -2.56 -10.02 -28.86
N ASP A 193 -3.70 -10.35 -29.45
CA ASP A 193 -4.42 -11.58 -29.18
C ASP A 193 -3.88 -12.71 -30.05
N ASP A 194 -3.65 -13.87 -29.45
CA ASP A 194 -3.27 -15.10 -30.17
C ASP A 194 -4.51 -15.65 -30.86
N LEU A 195 -4.49 -15.60 -32.19
CA LEU A 195 -5.55 -16.13 -33.06
C LEU A 195 -5.29 -17.59 -33.47
N GLY A 196 -4.24 -18.21 -32.90
CA GLY A 196 -3.80 -19.58 -33.23
C GLY A 196 -2.99 -19.68 -34.49
N GLY A 197 -2.03 -20.63 -34.56
CA GLY A 197 -1.22 -20.92 -35.71
C GLY A 197 -0.31 -19.79 -36.18
N ASP A 198 0.48 -19.21 -35.25
CA ASP A 198 1.43 -18.10 -35.46
C ASP A 198 0.79 -16.80 -35.98
N ARG A 199 -0.51 -16.64 -35.79
CA ARG A 199 -1.23 -15.42 -36.14
C ARG A 199 -1.53 -14.58 -34.87
N GLY A 200 -0.92 -13.42 -34.76
CA GLY A 200 -1.28 -12.38 -33.80
C GLY A 200 -2.25 -11.37 -34.43
N GLY A 201 -3.08 -10.75 -33.66
CA GLY A 201 -3.96 -9.67 -34.07
C GLY A 201 -4.17 -8.66 -32.97
N GLU A 202 -4.36 -7.41 -33.34
CA GLU A 202 -4.77 -6.39 -32.36
C GLU A 202 -6.11 -6.81 -31.71
N PRO A 203 -6.28 -6.62 -30.40
CA PRO A 203 -7.52 -6.95 -29.73
C PRO A 203 -8.67 -6.11 -30.30
N ASP A 204 -9.83 -6.70 -30.49
CA ASP A 204 -11.04 -6.00 -30.97
C ASP A 204 -11.38 -4.76 -30.12
N ARG A 205 -10.97 -4.76 -28.87
CA ARG A 205 -11.11 -3.63 -27.93
C ARG A 205 -9.88 -3.53 -27.05
N SER A 206 -9.31 -2.32 -27.00
CA SER A 206 -8.21 -1.99 -26.09
C SER A 206 -8.67 -1.75 -24.64
N ASP A 207 -9.95 -1.50 -24.44
CA ASP A 207 -10.54 -1.28 -23.12
C ASP A 207 -11.30 -2.54 -22.69
N ARG A 208 -10.74 -3.26 -21.71
CA ARG A 208 -11.34 -4.49 -21.17
C ARG A 208 -11.66 -4.29 -19.69
N GLY A 209 -12.87 -4.62 -19.30
CA GLY A 209 -13.30 -4.47 -17.92
C GLY A 209 -14.26 -5.56 -17.47
N ARG A 210 -14.26 -5.76 -16.16
CA ARG A 210 -15.19 -6.66 -15.49
C ARG A 210 -15.71 -6.00 -14.22
N VAL A 211 -17.01 -6.12 -13.98
CA VAL A 211 -17.67 -5.75 -12.73
C VAL A 211 -18.43 -6.97 -12.25
N LEU A 212 -18.29 -7.28 -10.98
CA LEU A 212 -19.12 -8.24 -10.28
C LEU A 212 -19.60 -7.59 -8.99
N TRP A 213 -20.89 -7.52 -8.81
CA TRP A 213 -21.48 -7.01 -7.58
C TRP A 213 -22.48 -8.05 -7.05
N ARG A 214 -22.32 -8.42 -5.78
CA ARG A 214 -23.23 -9.25 -5.04
C ARG A 214 -23.63 -8.53 -3.77
N HIS A 215 -24.92 -8.42 -3.54
CA HIS A 215 -25.47 -7.75 -2.37
C HIS A 215 -26.65 -8.55 -1.81
N ARG A 216 -26.65 -8.68 -0.49
CA ARG A 216 -27.77 -9.27 0.24
C ARG A 216 -28.14 -8.36 1.40
N GLN A 217 -29.45 -8.14 1.57
CA GLN A 217 -29.98 -7.28 2.62
C GLN A 217 -31.17 -7.91 3.29
N TYR A 218 -31.18 -7.91 4.60
CA TYR A 218 -32.31 -8.33 5.41
C TYR A 218 -33.17 -7.12 5.73
N LEU A 219 -34.44 -7.18 5.30
CA LEU A 219 -35.43 -6.12 5.47
C LEU A 219 -36.39 -6.44 6.63
N PRO A 220 -37.10 -5.42 7.18
CA PRO A 220 -38.10 -5.64 8.19
C PRO A 220 -39.18 -6.65 7.74
N LYS A 221 -39.80 -7.34 8.71
CA LYS A 221 -40.83 -8.38 8.49
C LYS A 221 -40.35 -9.64 7.76
N GLY A 222 -39.06 -9.95 7.83
CA GLY A 222 -38.49 -11.18 7.28
C GLY A 222 -38.29 -11.18 5.75
N TRP A 223 -38.35 -10.01 5.11
CA TRP A 223 -38.02 -9.89 3.69
C TRP A 223 -36.50 -9.91 3.48
N GLU A 224 -36.10 -10.53 2.39
CA GLU A 224 -34.71 -10.57 1.96
C GLU A 224 -34.60 -10.03 0.52
N LEU A 225 -33.63 -9.12 0.31
CA LEU A 225 -33.25 -8.64 -1.01
C LEU A 225 -31.90 -9.27 -1.39
N SER A 226 -31.80 -9.86 -2.55
CA SER A 226 -30.57 -10.39 -3.12
C SER A 226 -30.39 -9.86 -4.53
N LEU A 227 -29.22 -9.26 -4.79
CA LEU A 227 -28.84 -8.69 -6.09
C LEU A 227 -27.52 -9.32 -6.54
N GLU A 228 -27.44 -9.64 -7.82
CA GLU A 228 -26.20 -10.10 -8.48
C GLU A 228 -26.12 -9.49 -9.88
N ALA A 229 -24.97 -8.89 -10.20
CA ALA A 229 -24.66 -8.28 -11.49
C ALA A 229 -23.21 -8.55 -11.89
#